data_71d6d1792d41edc8ae4df4989b795c41
#
_entry.id   71d6d1792d41edc8ae4df4989b795c41
#
_cell.length_a   1.000
_cell.length_b   1.000
_cell.length_c   1.000
_cell.angle_alpha   90.00
_cell.angle_beta   90.00
_cell.angle_gamma   90.00
#
_symmetry.space_group_name_H-M   'P 1'
#
loop_
_entity.id
_entity.type
_entity.pdbx_description
1 polymer ?
#
loop_
_entity_poly.entity_id
_entity_poly.type
_entity_poly.pdbx_seq_one_letter_code
_entity_poly.pdbx_strand_id
1 'polypeptide(L)'
;MIFLIFSSIEFLLWFLPIFLIVYGITPRKYRNLTLLVGSIVFYARGDVRYLPLLMISILCNYFLGLHLAKRSPKTLWRKKLLLILTLGANLAVLLWFKDWGGSAGLPLGISFYTFQILSYQIDVYRGEVSREYSFLKFATYVIMFPKLISGPITRYGDISDSLTERTFTVRGLEDGMKLFILGLAAKVLLADRVGILWHEVQVTGFESISTPLAWLAAIAYSMEIYFDFWGYSLMAMGLGRMMGIELPANFRRPYMARSVRDFYRRWHMTLGQWFCRYVYIPLGGSRQGELRTIFNLLVVWMLTAFWHGAGWNFFCWGGLLWICIVLERQLGRLKFVHKMKVLPHIYLWLVIPMSWMCFAITDLSQLQVYLDKMLWLVPGFSGGYEDAWKALSTYGGLLLVSGLACTPVIEKLYHKWQDKLPVKVLLSGLFWYCIWRLLLEGNNPFKYFSF
;
A
#
# COMPACT_ATOMS: atom_id res chain seq x y z
N MET A 1 5.58 11.06 -20.18
CA MET A 1 4.99 9.75 -20.53
C MET A 1 3.72 9.59 -19.67
N ILE A 2 2.53 9.47 -20.29
CA ILE A 2 1.28 9.31 -19.51
C ILE A 2 1.21 7.86 -19.07
N PHE A 3 1.43 7.61 -17.78
CA PHE A 3 1.30 6.27 -17.19
C PHE A 3 -0.17 5.87 -17.13
N LEU A 4 -0.49 4.66 -17.57
CA LEU A 4 -1.82 4.08 -17.38
C LEU A 4 -1.97 3.68 -15.91
N ILE A 5 -2.64 4.52 -15.12
CA ILE A 5 -2.95 4.25 -13.69
C ILE A 5 -4.46 4.21 -13.47
N PHE A 6 -4.93 3.63 -12.38
CA PHE A 6 -6.37 3.40 -12.14
C PHE A 6 -7.21 4.68 -12.10
N SER A 7 -6.60 5.82 -11.77
CA SER A 7 -7.26 7.13 -11.79
C SER A 7 -7.07 7.89 -13.11
N SER A 8 -6.44 7.32 -14.14
CA SER A 8 -6.32 7.99 -15.44
C SER A 8 -7.60 7.86 -16.27
N ILE A 9 -7.91 8.90 -17.03
CA ILE A 9 -9.07 8.93 -17.93
C ILE A 9 -9.01 7.78 -18.96
N GLU A 10 -7.79 7.50 -19.48
CA GLU A 10 -7.57 6.41 -20.44
C GLU A 10 -7.88 5.05 -19.79
N PHE A 11 -7.52 4.87 -18.51
CA PHE A 11 -7.87 3.63 -17.81
C PHE A 11 -9.37 3.52 -17.58
N LEU A 12 -10.00 4.59 -17.08
CA LEU A 12 -11.41 4.59 -16.67
C LEU A 12 -12.38 4.48 -17.84
N LEU A 13 -12.11 5.17 -18.94
CA LEU A 13 -13.07 5.26 -20.06
C LEU A 13 -12.74 4.35 -21.22
N TRP A 14 -11.49 3.88 -21.36
CA TRP A 14 -11.08 3.04 -22.47
C TRP A 14 -10.62 1.66 -22.04
N PHE A 15 -9.54 1.57 -21.26
CA PHE A 15 -8.95 0.28 -20.91
C PHE A 15 -9.91 -0.60 -20.11
N LEU A 16 -10.47 -0.09 -19.02
CA LEU A 16 -11.30 -0.88 -18.11
C LEU A 16 -12.61 -1.36 -18.76
N PRO A 17 -13.40 -0.51 -19.46
CA PRO A 17 -14.62 -0.98 -20.12
C PRO A 17 -14.35 -2.04 -21.20
N ILE A 18 -13.37 -1.79 -22.08
CA ILE A 18 -13.01 -2.74 -23.15
C ILE A 18 -12.53 -4.06 -22.53
N PHE A 19 -11.65 -3.99 -21.55
CA PHE A 19 -11.14 -5.17 -20.86
C PHE A 19 -12.27 -5.99 -20.19
N LEU A 20 -13.20 -5.35 -19.48
CA LEU A 20 -14.31 -6.03 -18.82
C LEU A 20 -15.28 -6.68 -19.82
N ILE A 21 -15.55 -6.04 -20.95
CA ILE A 21 -16.38 -6.61 -22.03
C ILE A 21 -15.69 -7.88 -22.57
N VAL A 22 -14.41 -7.77 -22.98
CA VAL A 22 -13.64 -8.91 -23.50
C VAL A 22 -13.56 -10.02 -22.48
N TYR A 23 -13.28 -9.69 -21.21
CA TYR A 23 -13.21 -10.66 -20.14
C TYR A 23 -14.55 -11.36 -19.86
N GLY A 24 -15.66 -10.60 -19.92
CA GLY A 24 -17.02 -11.13 -19.70
C GLY A 24 -17.45 -12.15 -20.75
N ILE A 25 -17.15 -11.88 -22.05
CA ILE A 25 -17.47 -12.79 -23.14
C ILE A 25 -16.48 -13.95 -23.26
N THR A 26 -15.30 -13.86 -22.61
CA THR A 26 -14.29 -14.92 -22.66
C THR A 26 -14.75 -16.19 -21.91
N PRO A 27 -14.73 -17.37 -22.57
CA PRO A 27 -15.02 -18.63 -21.91
C PRO A 27 -14.10 -18.88 -20.70
N ARG A 28 -14.60 -19.55 -19.66
CA ARG A 28 -13.86 -19.79 -18.39
C ARG A 28 -12.44 -20.32 -18.60
N LYS A 29 -12.25 -21.25 -19.51
CA LYS A 29 -10.96 -21.86 -19.86
C LYS A 29 -9.89 -20.82 -20.25
N TYR A 30 -10.26 -19.72 -20.89
CA TYR A 30 -9.34 -18.72 -21.44
C TYR A 30 -9.24 -17.43 -20.60
N ARG A 31 -9.95 -17.33 -19.49
CA ARG A 31 -9.96 -16.11 -18.64
C ARG A 31 -8.58 -15.76 -18.08
N ASN A 32 -7.73 -16.76 -17.77
CA ASN A 32 -6.35 -16.48 -17.36
C ASN A 32 -5.54 -15.87 -18.51
N LEU A 33 -5.76 -16.34 -19.75
CA LEU A 33 -5.09 -15.75 -20.91
C LEU A 33 -5.54 -14.31 -21.15
N THR A 34 -6.85 -14.04 -21.09
CA THR A 34 -7.39 -12.68 -21.25
C THR A 34 -6.83 -11.76 -20.17
N LEU A 35 -6.78 -12.21 -18.91
CA LEU A 35 -6.22 -11.43 -17.81
C LEU A 35 -4.71 -11.21 -17.97
N LEU A 36 -3.96 -12.22 -18.42
CA LEU A 36 -2.53 -12.10 -18.71
C LEU A 36 -2.28 -11.07 -19.83
N VAL A 37 -3.00 -11.18 -20.95
CA VAL A 37 -2.85 -10.26 -22.08
C VAL A 37 -3.24 -8.83 -21.69
N GLY A 38 -4.36 -8.65 -20.99
CA GLY A 38 -4.76 -7.34 -20.46
C GLY A 38 -3.73 -6.75 -19.50
N SER A 39 -3.10 -7.58 -18.66
CA SER A 39 -2.05 -7.13 -17.75
C SER A 39 -0.75 -6.74 -18.49
N ILE A 40 -0.39 -7.47 -19.55
CA ILE A 40 0.74 -7.12 -20.40
C ILE A 40 0.48 -5.77 -21.09
N VAL A 41 -0.72 -5.57 -21.64
CA VAL A 41 -1.11 -4.30 -22.27
C VAL A 41 -1.06 -3.15 -21.26
N PHE A 42 -1.61 -3.36 -20.07
CA PHE A 42 -1.58 -2.39 -18.97
C PHE A 42 -0.13 -2.01 -18.61
N TYR A 43 0.75 -3.00 -18.41
CA TYR A 43 2.14 -2.78 -18.08
C TYR A 43 2.90 -2.05 -19.19
N ALA A 44 2.71 -2.49 -20.45
CA ALA A 44 3.38 -1.90 -21.59
C ALA A 44 2.99 -0.43 -21.81
N ARG A 45 1.75 -0.05 -21.52
CA ARG A 45 1.29 1.35 -21.55
C ARG A 45 1.86 2.17 -20.38
N GLY A 46 2.18 1.53 -19.27
CA GLY A 46 2.85 2.15 -18.12
C GLY A 46 4.35 2.29 -18.35
N ASP A 47 5.04 1.20 -18.63
CA ASP A 47 6.50 1.19 -18.84
C ASP A 47 6.95 0.00 -19.70
N VAL A 48 6.87 0.16 -21.01
CA VAL A 48 7.24 -0.89 -21.98
C VAL A 48 8.71 -1.31 -21.88
N ARG A 49 9.61 -0.40 -21.43
CA ARG A 49 11.06 -0.65 -21.36
C ARG A 49 11.39 -1.81 -20.43
N TYR A 50 10.64 -1.96 -19.35
CA TYR A 50 10.88 -2.99 -18.33
C TYR A 50 9.97 -4.21 -18.48
N LEU A 51 9.12 -4.26 -19.51
CA LEU A 51 8.32 -5.46 -19.80
C LEU A 51 9.20 -6.72 -20.03
N PRO A 52 10.31 -6.65 -20.82
CA PRO A 52 11.22 -7.79 -20.96
C PRO A 52 11.80 -8.27 -19.62
N LEU A 53 12.20 -7.36 -18.73
CA LEU A 53 12.72 -7.70 -17.40
C LEU A 53 11.66 -8.48 -16.58
N LEU A 54 10.42 -7.98 -16.55
CA LEU A 54 9.32 -8.64 -15.86
C LEU A 54 9.05 -10.02 -16.43
N MET A 55 9.00 -10.17 -17.76
CA MET A 55 8.75 -11.46 -18.42
C MET A 55 9.88 -12.46 -18.17
N ILE A 56 11.14 -12.04 -18.21
CA ILE A 56 12.31 -12.86 -17.87
C ILE A 56 12.24 -13.28 -16.40
N SER A 57 11.91 -12.36 -15.49
CA SER A 57 11.76 -12.66 -14.08
C SER A 57 10.67 -13.73 -13.85
N ILE A 58 9.51 -13.60 -14.49
CA ILE A 58 8.43 -14.57 -14.41
C ILE A 58 8.90 -15.94 -14.93
N LEU A 59 9.54 -16.00 -16.10
CA LEU A 59 9.99 -17.22 -16.72
C LEU A 59 11.04 -17.96 -15.86
N CYS A 60 12.07 -17.24 -15.42
CA CYS A 60 13.12 -17.80 -14.55
C CYS A 60 12.53 -18.35 -13.25
N ASN A 61 11.70 -17.56 -12.58
CA ASN A 61 11.11 -17.96 -11.29
C ASN A 61 10.09 -19.10 -11.43
N TYR A 62 9.39 -19.23 -12.57
CA TYR A 62 8.56 -20.38 -12.86
C TYR A 62 9.38 -21.67 -12.87
N PHE A 63 10.46 -21.72 -13.67
CA PHE A 63 11.32 -22.90 -13.74
C PHE A 63 12.00 -23.22 -12.40
N LEU A 64 12.48 -22.21 -11.69
CA LEU A 64 13.08 -22.39 -10.36
C LEU A 64 12.07 -22.99 -9.38
N GLY A 65 10.81 -22.53 -9.37
CA GLY A 65 9.73 -23.05 -8.54
C GLY A 65 9.46 -24.54 -8.81
N LEU A 66 9.49 -24.97 -10.08
CA LEU A 66 9.33 -26.39 -10.44
C LEU A 66 10.42 -27.28 -9.81
N HIS A 67 11.65 -26.77 -9.69
CA HIS A 67 12.77 -27.52 -9.13
C HIS A 67 12.80 -27.52 -7.60
N LEU A 68 12.31 -26.45 -6.94
CA LEU A 68 12.26 -26.35 -5.49
C LEU A 68 11.34 -27.38 -4.83
N ALA A 69 10.28 -27.80 -5.50
CA ALA A 69 9.25 -28.69 -4.93
C ALA A 69 9.65 -30.16 -4.79
N LYS A 70 10.76 -30.62 -5.39
CA LYS A 70 11.16 -32.04 -5.31
C LYS A 70 11.56 -32.42 -3.88
N ARG A 71 10.79 -33.30 -3.24
CA ARG A 71 11.06 -33.82 -1.88
C ARG A 71 11.92 -35.06 -1.95
N SER A 72 13.22 -34.96 -1.74
CA SER A 72 14.09 -36.08 -1.43
C SER A 72 15.06 -35.65 -0.33
N PRO A 73 15.22 -36.40 0.75
CA PRO A 73 16.19 -36.13 1.83
C PRO A 73 17.61 -35.93 1.31
N LYS A 74 18.01 -36.75 0.30
CA LYS A 74 19.35 -36.68 -0.30
C LYS A 74 19.67 -35.35 -1.03
N THR A 75 18.65 -34.51 -1.33
CA THR A 75 18.80 -33.28 -2.10
C THR A 75 18.47 -32.05 -1.29
N LEU A 76 18.22 -32.13 0.02
CA LEU A 76 17.76 -31.05 0.86
C LEU A 76 18.71 -29.84 0.86
N TRP A 77 20.03 -30.10 0.94
CA TRP A 77 21.03 -29.02 0.90
C TRP A 77 21.07 -28.28 -0.45
N ARG A 78 20.93 -29.02 -1.57
CA ARG A 78 20.88 -28.44 -2.93
C ARG A 78 19.65 -27.55 -3.09
N LYS A 79 18.51 -27.95 -2.54
CA LYS A 79 17.28 -27.14 -2.55
C LYS A 79 17.40 -25.89 -1.70
N LYS A 80 18.02 -25.99 -0.52
CA LYS A 80 18.28 -24.83 0.33
C LYS A 80 19.21 -23.85 -0.38
N LEU A 81 20.26 -24.34 -1.02
CA LEU A 81 21.16 -23.52 -1.82
C LEU A 81 20.43 -22.87 -2.99
N LEU A 82 19.63 -23.64 -3.75
CA LEU A 82 18.83 -23.11 -4.85
C LEU A 82 17.85 -22.03 -4.37
N LEU A 83 17.17 -22.24 -3.24
CA LEU A 83 16.30 -21.22 -2.65
C LEU A 83 17.09 -19.95 -2.31
N ILE A 84 18.23 -20.05 -1.62
CA ILE A 84 19.08 -18.90 -1.25
C ILE A 84 19.51 -18.14 -2.50
N LEU A 85 19.97 -18.84 -3.54
CA LEU A 85 20.39 -18.21 -4.80
C LEU A 85 19.20 -17.53 -5.50
N THR A 86 18.02 -18.18 -5.51
CA THR A 86 16.81 -17.60 -6.11
C THR A 86 16.37 -16.35 -5.36
N LEU A 87 16.32 -16.38 -4.03
CA LEU A 87 15.97 -15.23 -3.22
C LEU A 87 17.01 -14.10 -3.39
N GLY A 88 18.30 -14.45 -3.33
CA GLY A 88 19.40 -13.51 -3.52
C GLY A 88 19.37 -12.82 -4.88
N ALA A 89 19.13 -13.56 -5.97
CA ALA A 89 19.03 -13.01 -7.32
C ALA A 89 17.86 -12.02 -7.46
N ASN A 90 16.66 -12.39 -6.98
CA ASN A 90 15.49 -11.49 -7.02
C ASN A 90 15.71 -10.22 -6.16
N LEU A 91 16.31 -10.37 -4.97
CA LEU A 91 16.65 -9.22 -4.13
C LEU A 91 17.74 -8.36 -4.76
N ALA A 92 18.77 -8.95 -5.36
CA ALA A 92 19.83 -8.20 -6.04
C ALA A 92 19.27 -7.34 -7.19
N VAL A 93 18.36 -7.88 -8.00
CA VAL A 93 17.68 -7.12 -9.06
C VAL A 93 16.85 -5.97 -8.46
N LEU A 94 16.08 -6.22 -7.39
CA LEU A 94 15.30 -5.18 -6.72
C LEU A 94 16.20 -4.06 -6.19
N LEU A 95 17.29 -4.40 -5.49
CA LEU A 95 18.23 -3.46 -4.90
C LEU A 95 18.97 -2.67 -5.97
N TRP A 96 19.39 -3.33 -7.05
CA TRP A 96 20.01 -2.64 -8.17
C TRP A 96 19.16 -1.48 -8.68
N PHE A 97 17.87 -1.72 -8.92
CA PHE A 97 16.98 -0.66 -9.43
C PHE A 97 16.61 0.38 -8.38
N LYS A 98 16.59 0.02 -7.10
CA LYS A 98 16.25 0.99 -6.04
C LYS A 98 17.37 1.96 -5.72
N ASP A 99 18.61 1.47 -5.65
CA ASP A 99 19.71 2.24 -5.07
C ASP A 99 20.80 2.58 -6.09
N TRP A 100 21.01 1.71 -7.09
CA TRP A 100 22.10 1.86 -8.06
C TRP A 100 21.63 2.07 -9.51
N GLY A 101 20.35 1.93 -9.79
CA GLY A 101 19.79 2.07 -11.14
C GLY A 101 19.89 3.48 -11.74
N GLY A 102 20.27 4.49 -10.97
CA GLY A 102 20.56 5.84 -11.41
C GLY A 102 19.43 6.45 -12.27
N SER A 103 19.78 6.96 -13.45
CA SER A 103 18.82 7.58 -14.40
C SER A 103 17.86 6.59 -15.08
N ALA A 104 18.03 5.28 -14.89
CA ALA A 104 17.17 4.28 -15.51
C ALA A 104 15.73 4.28 -14.95
N GLY A 105 15.55 4.78 -13.74
CA GLY A 105 14.25 4.80 -13.05
C GLY A 105 13.84 3.44 -12.48
N LEU A 106 12.89 3.44 -11.57
CA LEU A 106 12.39 2.23 -10.92
C LEU A 106 11.36 1.52 -11.82
N PRO A 107 11.56 0.22 -12.19
CA PRO A 107 10.55 -0.52 -12.94
C PRO A 107 9.21 -0.60 -12.22
N LEU A 108 8.12 -0.36 -12.92
CA LEU A 108 6.77 -0.32 -12.36
C LEU A 108 6.45 -1.62 -11.60
N GLY A 109 6.10 -1.50 -10.33
CA GLY A 109 5.68 -2.62 -9.47
C GLY A 109 6.78 -3.61 -9.07
N ILE A 110 8.08 -3.32 -9.33
CA ILE A 110 9.17 -4.27 -9.04
C ILE A 110 9.19 -4.72 -7.58
N SER A 111 8.96 -3.83 -6.62
CA SER A 111 8.90 -4.17 -5.20
C SER A 111 7.78 -5.16 -4.89
N PHE A 112 6.61 -4.98 -5.50
CA PHE A 112 5.43 -5.79 -5.24
C PHE A 112 5.53 -7.18 -5.89
N TYR A 113 5.88 -7.25 -7.18
CA TYR A 113 6.00 -8.56 -7.82
C TYR A 113 7.18 -9.36 -7.28
N THR A 114 8.27 -8.70 -6.86
CA THR A 114 9.38 -9.39 -6.20
C THR A 114 8.91 -10.05 -4.91
N PHE A 115 8.19 -9.36 -4.03
CA PHE A 115 7.66 -9.94 -2.79
C PHE A 115 6.69 -11.11 -3.05
N GLN A 116 5.88 -11.02 -4.11
CA GLN A 116 5.00 -12.13 -4.52
C GLN A 116 5.80 -13.35 -4.97
N ILE A 117 6.83 -13.15 -5.79
CA ILE A 117 7.72 -14.21 -6.26
C ILE A 117 8.46 -14.84 -5.08
N LEU A 118 9.07 -14.03 -4.20
CA LEU A 118 9.78 -14.53 -3.01
C LEU A 118 8.85 -15.37 -2.12
N SER A 119 7.62 -14.91 -1.87
CA SER A 119 6.66 -15.66 -1.08
C SER A 119 6.31 -17.01 -1.73
N TYR A 120 6.08 -17.05 -3.05
CA TYR A 120 5.82 -18.29 -3.78
C TYR A 120 6.99 -19.28 -3.65
N GLN A 121 8.22 -18.85 -3.88
CA GLN A 121 9.41 -19.72 -3.79
C GLN A 121 9.59 -20.29 -2.39
N ILE A 122 9.42 -19.47 -1.36
CA ILE A 122 9.52 -19.90 0.03
C ILE A 122 8.39 -20.89 0.39
N ASP A 123 7.14 -20.57 0.02
CA ASP A 123 5.99 -21.41 0.34
C ASP A 123 6.07 -22.79 -0.38
N VAL A 124 6.53 -22.82 -1.63
CA VAL A 124 6.80 -24.07 -2.36
C VAL A 124 7.92 -24.88 -1.70
N TYR A 125 9.03 -24.22 -1.29
CA TYR A 125 10.12 -24.89 -0.59
C TYR A 125 9.67 -25.49 0.75
N ARG A 126 8.85 -24.75 1.52
CA ARG A 126 8.27 -25.22 2.78
C ARG A 126 7.22 -26.32 2.59
N GLY A 127 6.70 -26.47 1.38
CA GLY A 127 5.60 -27.38 1.05
C GLY A 127 4.23 -26.91 1.55
N GLU A 128 4.11 -25.63 1.82
CA GLU A 128 2.85 -24.97 2.19
C GLU A 128 1.95 -24.76 0.98
N VAL A 129 2.54 -24.66 -0.20
CA VAL A 129 1.86 -24.55 -1.49
C VAL A 129 2.47 -25.57 -2.45
N SER A 130 1.62 -26.23 -3.23
CA SER A 130 2.06 -27.08 -4.33
C SER A 130 2.66 -26.23 -5.45
N ARG A 131 3.70 -26.75 -6.11
CA ARG A 131 4.26 -26.08 -7.28
C ARG A 131 3.20 -25.96 -8.38
N GLU A 132 3.16 -24.82 -9.04
CA GLU A 132 2.27 -24.60 -10.17
C GLU A 132 2.91 -25.09 -11.48
N TYR A 133 2.22 -26.02 -12.17
CA TYR A 133 2.68 -26.58 -13.43
C TYR A 133 2.25 -25.75 -14.66
N SER A 134 1.23 -24.90 -14.51
CA SER A 134 0.75 -24.06 -15.57
C SER A 134 1.52 -22.73 -15.57
N PHE A 135 2.38 -22.53 -16.57
CA PHE A 135 3.04 -21.24 -16.77
C PHE A 135 2.02 -20.09 -16.85
N LEU A 136 0.90 -20.31 -17.55
CA LEU A 136 -0.16 -19.33 -17.69
C LEU A 136 -0.72 -18.87 -16.32
N LYS A 137 -0.98 -19.79 -15.39
CA LYS A 137 -1.48 -19.45 -14.05
C LYS A 137 -0.43 -18.69 -13.25
N PHE A 138 0.82 -19.17 -13.27
CA PHE A 138 1.92 -18.51 -12.57
C PHE A 138 2.19 -17.11 -13.11
N ALA A 139 2.27 -16.95 -14.43
CA ALA A 139 2.45 -15.65 -15.06
C ALA A 139 1.30 -14.69 -14.73
N THR A 140 0.05 -15.16 -14.83
CA THR A 140 -1.12 -14.37 -14.43
C THR A 140 -1.05 -13.97 -12.97
N TYR A 141 -0.67 -14.88 -12.07
CA TYR A 141 -0.48 -14.58 -10.65
C TYR A 141 0.49 -13.43 -10.44
N VAL A 142 1.62 -13.42 -11.11
CA VAL A 142 2.66 -12.38 -10.89
C VAL A 142 2.24 -11.03 -11.50
N ILE A 143 1.77 -11.01 -12.77
CA ILE A 143 1.59 -9.77 -13.54
C ILE A 143 0.18 -9.18 -13.46
N MET A 144 -0.82 -9.84 -12.84
CA MET A 144 -2.21 -9.35 -12.88
C MET A 144 -2.31 -7.88 -12.43
N PHE A 145 -2.79 -7.03 -13.35
CA PHE A 145 -2.76 -5.58 -13.22
C PHE A 145 -3.45 -5.02 -11.97
N PRO A 146 -4.53 -5.62 -11.40
CA PRO A 146 -5.15 -5.05 -10.20
C PRO A 146 -4.23 -4.96 -8.99
N LYS A 147 -3.22 -5.83 -8.90
CA LYS A 147 -2.31 -5.85 -7.74
C LYS A 147 -0.86 -5.51 -8.07
N LEU A 148 -0.53 -5.35 -9.36
CA LEU A 148 0.85 -5.32 -9.85
C LEU A 148 1.64 -4.12 -9.30
N ILE A 149 1.05 -2.92 -9.26
CA ILE A 149 1.77 -1.67 -8.97
C ILE A 149 1.88 -1.44 -7.46
N SER A 150 0.74 -1.27 -6.77
CA SER A 150 0.65 -1.03 -5.32
C SER A 150 -0.55 -1.75 -4.70
N GLY A 151 -1.05 -2.78 -5.37
CA GLY A 151 -2.14 -3.58 -4.84
C GLY A 151 -1.73 -4.41 -3.61
N PRO A 152 -2.67 -5.07 -2.96
CA PRO A 152 -2.36 -5.93 -1.83
C PRO A 152 -1.33 -7.01 -2.21
N ILE A 153 -0.27 -7.16 -1.40
CA ILE A 153 0.71 -8.23 -1.58
C ILE A 153 0.03 -9.56 -1.31
N THR A 154 -0.22 -10.31 -2.38
CA THR A 154 -1.02 -11.52 -2.34
C THR A 154 -0.11 -12.73 -2.50
N ARG A 155 -0.24 -13.72 -1.62
CA ARG A 155 0.48 -14.99 -1.75
C ARG A 155 -0.21 -15.87 -2.79
N TYR A 156 0.54 -16.79 -3.41
CA TYR A 156 -0.02 -17.69 -4.41
C TYR A 156 -1.18 -18.53 -3.84
N GLY A 157 -1.01 -19.08 -2.63
CA GLY A 157 -2.04 -19.87 -1.97
C GLY A 157 -3.35 -19.11 -1.67
N ASP A 158 -3.30 -17.78 -1.56
CA ASP A 158 -4.50 -16.99 -1.27
C ASP A 158 -5.42 -16.83 -2.51
N ILE A 159 -4.89 -17.03 -3.74
CA ILE A 159 -5.65 -16.82 -4.97
C ILE A 159 -5.60 -17.98 -5.97
N SER A 160 -4.85 -19.05 -5.66
CA SER A 160 -4.68 -20.23 -6.53
C SER A 160 -6.01 -20.83 -6.98
N ASP A 161 -6.96 -20.94 -6.05
CA ASP A 161 -8.29 -21.48 -6.33
C ASP A 161 -9.07 -20.56 -7.27
N SER A 162 -9.01 -19.24 -7.06
CA SER A 162 -9.61 -18.27 -7.97
C SER A 162 -8.99 -18.29 -9.38
N LEU A 163 -7.70 -18.64 -9.50
CA LEU A 163 -7.05 -18.82 -10.81
C LEU A 163 -7.47 -20.10 -11.51
N THR A 164 -8.00 -21.07 -10.76
CA THR A 164 -8.46 -22.36 -11.29
C THR A 164 -9.95 -22.35 -11.58
N GLU A 165 -10.75 -21.93 -10.60
CA GLU A 165 -12.21 -22.01 -10.63
C GLU A 165 -12.81 -20.66 -10.18
N ARG A 166 -12.99 -19.72 -11.10
CA ARG A 166 -13.65 -18.46 -10.80
C ARG A 166 -14.88 -18.22 -11.66
N THR A 167 -15.85 -17.58 -11.07
CA THR A 167 -17.10 -17.19 -11.74
C THR A 167 -17.12 -15.68 -11.96
N PHE A 168 -17.48 -15.28 -13.17
CA PHE A 168 -17.83 -13.89 -13.48
C PHE A 168 -19.34 -13.76 -13.34
N THR A 169 -19.80 -12.92 -12.41
CA THR A 169 -21.22 -12.74 -12.11
C THR A 169 -21.60 -11.26 -12.13
N VAL A 170 -22.85 -10.98 -12.48
CA VAL A 170 -23.38 -9.59 -12.45
C VAL A 170 -23.26 -8.99 -11.04
N ARG A 171 -23.52 -9.78 -10.01
CA ARG A 171 -23.37 -9.32 -8.62
C ARG A 171 -21.91 -9.01 -8.27
N GLY A 172 -20.98 -9.87 -8.68
CA GLY A 172 -19.54 -9.61 -8.49
C GLY A 172 -19.08 -8.36 -9.21
N LEU A 173 -19.60 -8.12 -10.43
CA LEU A 173 -19.35 -6.90 -11.19
C LEU A 173 -19.90 -5.66 -10.45
N GLU A 174 -21.15 -5.70 -9.99
CA GLU A 174 -21.77 -4.61 -9.24
C GLU A 174 -21.02 -4.30 -7.94
N ASP A 175 -20.75 -5.30 -7.12
CA ASP A 175 -20.05 -5.14 -5.84
C ASP A 175 -18.62 -4.65 -6.04
N GLY A 176 -17.93 -5.16 -7.07
CA GLY A 176 -16.60 -4.70 -7.47
C GLY A 176 -16.60 -3.25 -7.94
N MET A 177 -17.60 -2.85 -8.72
CA MET A 177 -17.77 -1.46 -9.18
C MET A 177 -18.00 -0.51 -8.01
N LYS A 178 -18.83 -0.88 -7.02
CA LYS A 178 -19.06 -0.10 -5.80
C LYS A 178 -17.74 0.15 -5.06
N LEU A 179 -16.92 -0.89 -4.85
CA LEU A 179 -15.60 -0.74 -4.22
C LEU A 179 -14.67 0.14 -5.03
N PHE A 180 -14.66 -0.03 -6.35
CA PHE A 180 -13.83 0.76 -7.26
C PHE A 180 -14.18 2.25 -7.19
N ILE A 181 -15.47 2.59 -7.23
CA ILE A 181 -15.95 3.98 -7.15
C ILE A 181 -15.59 4.61 -5.81
N LEU A 182 -15.76 3.88 -4.71
CA LEU A 182 -15.37 4.36 -3.38
C LEU A 182 -13.86 4.61 -3.30
N GLY A 183 -13.04 3.72 -3.89
CA GLY A 183 -11.60 3.90 -3.97
C GLY A 183 -11.19 5.12 -4.81
N LEU A 184 -11.84 5.30 -5.95
CA LEU A 184 -11.62 6.46 -6.82
C LEU A 184 -12.00 7.77 -6.11
N ALA A 185 -13.15 7.78 -5.42
CA ALA A 185 -13.58 8.94 -4.65
C ALA A 185 -12.62 9.26 -3.49
N ALA A 186 -12.12 8.25 -2.78
CA ALA A 186 -11.13 8.45 -1.73
C ALA A 186 -9.85 9.10 -2.27
N LYS A 187 -9.38 8.69 -3.47
CA LYS A 187 -8.23 9.30 -4.14
C LYS A 187 -8.53 10.73 -4.58
N VAL A 188 -9.54 10.92 -5.43
CA VAL A 188 -9.77 12.20 -6.13
C VAL A 188 -10.36 13.27 -5.22
N LEU A 189 -11.26 12.91 -4.31
CA LEU A 189 -12.03 13.87 -3.51
C LEU A 189 -11.48 14.07 -2.10
N LEU A 190 -10.71 13.13 -1.57
CA LEU A 190 -10.11 13.27 -0.24
C LEU A 190 -8.60 13.42 -0.35
N ALA A 191 -7.86 12.43 -0.85
CA ALA A 191 -6.39 12.47 -0.87
C ALA A 191 -5.85 13.67 -1.64
N ASP A 192 -6.24 13.84 -2.90
CA ASP A 192 -5.73 14.92 -3.75
C ASP A 192 -6.10 16.31 -3.21
N ARG A 193 -7.23 16.42 -2.51
CA ARG A 193 -7.70 17.71 -1.94
C ARG A 193 -7.01 18.07 -0.64
N VAL A 194 -6.90 17.11 0.27
CA VAL A 194 -6.22 17.34 1.55
C VAL A 194 -4.72 17.58 1.33
N GLY A 195 -4.15 16.89 0.34
CA GLY A 195 -2.73 17.02 -0.01
C GLY A 195 -2.30 18.41 -0.49
N ILE A 196 -3.24 19.26 -0.95
CA ILE A 196 -2.94 20.64 -1.34
C ILE A 196 -2.35 21.42 -0.16
N LEU A 197 -2.91 21.28 1.05
CA LEU A 197 -2.39 21.97 2.23
C LEU A 197 -0.92 21.59 2.53
N TRP A 198 -0.58 20.30 2.41
CA TRP A 198 0.80 19.86 2.58
C TRP A 198 1.72 20.48 1.52
N HIS A 199 1.27 20.48 0.26
CA HIS A 199 2.04 21.06 -0.85
C HIS A 199 2.24 22.58 -0.67
N GLU A 200 1.22 23.34 -0.26
CA GLU A 200 1.33 24.75 0.04
C GLU A 200 2.39 25.03 1.12
N VAL A 201 2.43 24.22 2.18
CA VAL A 201 3.42 24.34 3.25
C VAL A 201 4.83 24.02 2.75
N GLN A 202 4.99 23.02 1.87
CA GLN A 202 6.28 22.74 1.25
C GLN A 202 6.79 23.93 0.38
N VAL A 203 5.89 24.56 -0.37
CA VAL A 203 6.23 25.72 -1.20
C VAL A 203 6.55 26.95 -0.37
N THR A 204 5.84 27.17 0.73
CA THR A 204 6.06 28.30 1.66
C THR A 204 7.41 28.19 2.37
N GLY A 205 7.89 26.98 2.62
CA GLY A 205 9.10 26.72 3.41
C GLY A 205 8.81 26.56 4.90
N PHE A 206 9.49 25.59 5.51
CA PHE A 206 9.21 25.15 6.89
C PHE A 206 9.61 26.17 7.96
N GLU A 207 10.57 27.02 7.65
CA GLU A 207 11.00 28.11 8.54
C GLU A 207 9.91 29.18 8.77
N SER A 208 9.06 29.38 7.75
CA SER A 208 8.10 30.49 7.69
C SER A 208 6.72 30.15 8.26
N ILE A 209 6.47 28.92 8.70
CA ILE A 209 5.16 28.47 9.19
C ILE A 209 5.06 28.49 10.72
N SER A 210 3.84 28.66 11.22
CA SER A 210 3.55 28.55 12.65
C SER A 210 3.45 27.07 13.10
N THR A 211 3.63 26.82 14.40
CA THR A 211 3.43 25.49 15.00
C THR A 211 2.05 24.88 14.73
N PRO A 212 0.93 25.63 14.89
CA PRO A 212 -0.38 25.06 14.55
C PRO A 212 -0.51 24.71 13.07
N LEU A 213 0.07 25.50 12.14
CA LEU A 213 0.06 25.16 10.72
C LEU A 213 0.90 23.93 10.44
N ALA A 214 2.05 23.74 11.09
CA ALA A 214 2.86 22.53 10.96
C ALA A 214 2.07 21.28 11.37
N TRP A 215 1.31 21.32 12.47
CA TRP A 215 0.44 20.22 12.87
C TRP A 215 -0.72 19.99 11.90
N LEU A 216 -1.38 21.04 11.42
CA LEU A 216 -2.46 20.91 10.43
C LEU A 216 -1.95 20.25 9.14
N ALA A 217 -0.77 20.67 8.66
CA ALA A 217 -0.15 20.09 7.46
C ALA A 217 0.29 18.64 7.67
N ALA A 218 0.83 18.30 8.85
CA ALA A 218 1.19 16.91 9.19
C ALA A 218 -0.05 15.99 9.27
N ILE A 219 -1.17 16.50 9.79
CA ILE A 219 -2.46 15.78 9.79
C ILE A 219 -2.99 15.65 8.36
N ALA A 220 -2.92 16.73 7.56
CA ALA A 220 -3.34 16.70 6.16
C ALA A 220 -2.55 15.64 5.36
N TYR A 221 -1.22 15.63 5.48
CA TYR A 221 -0.39 14.61 4.85
C TYR A 221 -0.72 13.19 5.35
N SER A 222 -0.99 13.02 6.64
CA SER A 222 -1.41 11.74 7.21
C SER A 222 -2.70 11.21 6.58
N MET A 223 -3.64 12.11 6.31
CA MET A 223 -4.89 11.77 5.62
C MET A 223 -4.67 11.55 4.13
N GLU A 224 -3.84 12.37 3.50
CA GLU A 224 -3.49 12.22 2.09
C GLU A 224 -2.90 10.85 1.79
N ILE A 225 -1.83 10.45 2.48
CA ILE A 225 -1.17 9.15 2.27
C ILE A 225 -2.11 7.97 2.56
N TYR A 226 -3.03 8.13 3.52
CA TYR A 226 -4.02 7.11 3.84
C TYR A 226 -5.06 6.96 2.74
N PHE A 227 -5.72 8.04 2.34
CA PHE A 227 -6.79 7.98 1.33
C PHE A 227 -6.24 7.68 -0.07
N ASP A 228 -5.02 8.10 -0.38
CA ASP A 228 -4.32 7.75 -1.60
C ASP A 228 -4.11 6.23 -1.69
N PHE A 229 -3.49 5.64 -0.69
CA PHE A 229 -3.16 4.22 -0.71
C PHE A 229 -4.37 3.31 -0.40
N TRP A 230 -5.26 3.71 0.50
CA TRP A 230 -6.51 2.99 0.74
C TRP A 230 -7.42 3.05 -0.49
N GLY A 231 -7.52 4.19 -1.14
CA GLY A 231 -8.26 4.35 -2.39
C GLY A 231 -7.75 3.41 -3.48
N TYR A 232 -6.42 3.36 -3.68
CA TYR A 232 -5.81 2.40 -4.60
C TYR A 232 -6.16 0.95 -4.23
N SER A 233 -6.03 0.59 -2.96
CA SER A 233 -6.33 -0.77 -2.49
C SER A 233 -7.80 -1.15 -2.71
N LEU A 234 -8.74 -0.22 -2.49
CA LEU A 234 -10.16 -0.45 -2.79
C LEU A 234 -10.42 -0.64 -4.28
N MET A 235 -9.78 0.18 -5.13
CA MET A 235 -9.87 0.00 -6.59
C MET A 235 -9.31 -1.35 -7.03
N ALA A 236 -8.16 -1.75 -6.49
CA ALA A 236 -7.56 -3.06 -6.76
C ALA A 236 -8.48 -4.23 -6.34
N MET A 237 -9.04 -4.16 -5.13
CA MET A 237 -10.00 -5.15 -4.63
C MET A 237 -11.28 -5.16 -5.48
N GLY A 238 -11.77 -3.98 -5.87
CA GLY A 238 -12.93 -3.83 -6.76
C GLY A 238 -12.70 -4.50 -8.11
N LEU A 239 -11.56 -4.23 -8.75
CA LEU A 239 -11.15 -4.87 -10.00
C LEU A 239 -11.03 -6.39 -9.86
N GLY A 240 -10.39 -6.87 -8.80
CA GLY A 240 -10.33 -8.30 -8.49
C GLY A 240 -11.74 -8.90 -8.43
N ARG A 241 -12.63 -8.30 -7.64
CA ARG A 241 -13.99 -8.78 -7.43
C ARG A 241 -14.83 -8.78 -8.70
N MET A 242 -14.69 -7.75 -9.56
CA MET A 242 -15.32 -7.74 -10.88
C MET A 242 -14.94 -8.95 -11.72
N MET A 243 -13.72 -9.47 -11.56
CA MET A 243 -13.21 -10.61 -12.31
C MET A 243 -13.41 -11.96 -11.59
N GLY A 244 -14.02 -11.97 -10.40
CA GLY A 244 -14.19 -13.17 -9.58
C GLY A 244 -12.93 -13.58 -8.83
N ILE A 245 -12.04 -12.63 -8.50
CA ILE A 245 -10.81 -12.84 -7.73
C ILE A 245 -10.89 -12.00 -6.46
N GLU A 246 -10.87 -12.65 -5.29
CA GLU A 246 -10.86 -11.95 -4.01
C GLU A 246 -9.42 -11.56 -3.63
N LEU A 247 -9.15 -10.26 -3.57
CA LEU A 247 -7.89 -9.73 -3.09
C LEU A 247 -7.98 -9.35 -1.61
N PRO A 248 -6.93 -9.58 -0.80
CA PRO A 248 -6.95 -9.27 0.61
C PRO A 248 -7.02 -7.77 0.88
N ALA A 249 -7.65 -7.38 1.99
CA ALA A 249 -7.69 -6.00 2.41
C ALA A 249 -6.33 -5.53 2.93
N ASN A 250 -5.96 -4.29 2.58
CA ASN A 250 -4.71 -3.66 3.03
C ASN A 250 -4.92 -2.73 4.23
N PHE A 251 -6.14 -2.27 4.47
CA PHE A 251 -6.46 -1.29 5.51
C PHE A 251 -7.70 -1.67 6.30
N ARG A 252 -7.67 -1.39 7.61
CA ARG A 252 -8.81 -1.59 8.53
C ARG A 252 -8.91 -0.44 9.53
N ARG A 253 -9.24 0.77 9.03
CA ARG A 253 -9.40 1.98 9.87
C ARG A 253 -8.20 2.22 10.80
N PRO A 254 -6.99 2.46 10.28
CA PRO A 254 -5.79 2.55 11.09
C PRO A 254 -5.82 3.70 12.10
N TYR A 255 -6.43 4.83 11.76
CA TYR A 255 -6.53 5.99 12.65
C TYR A 255 -7.48 5.81 13.86
N MET A 256 -8.22 4.69 13.90
CA MET A 256 -8.99 4.26 15.07
C MET A 256 -8.19 3.35 16.01
N ALA A 257 -6.91 3.15 15.74
CA ALA A 257 -6.03 2.36 16.59
C ALA A 257 -5.75 3.06 17.91
N ARG A 258 -5.28 2.29 18.91
CA ARG A 258 -4.97 2.77 20.25
C ARG A 258 -3.48 2.65 20.60
N SER A 259 -2.67 2.24 19.65
CA SER A 259 -1.22 2.12 19.76
C SER A 259 -0.58 2.08 18.37
N VAL A 260 0.72 2.38 18.27
CA VAL A 260 1.49 2.29 17.02
C VAL A 260 1.47 0.84 16.51
N ARG A 261 1.60 -0.14 17.40
CA ARG A 261 1.48 -1.55 17.04
C ARG A 261 0.10 -1.90 16.46
N ASP A 262 -1.00 -1.40 17.05
CA ASP A 262 -2.36 -1.62 16.54
C ASP A 262 -2.57 -0.88 15.22
N PHE A 263 -1.98 0.32 15.06
CA PHE A 263 -2.00 1.07 13.80
C PHE A 263 -1.42 0.25 12.65
N TYR A 264 -0.20 -0.29 12.79
CA TYR A 264 0.44 -1.07 11.73
C TYR A 264 -0.15 -2.48 11.55
N ARG A 265 -0.98 -2.97 12.46
CA ARG A 265 -1.84 -4.14 12.23
C ARG A 265 -3.04 -3.85 11.35
N ARG A 266 -3.35 -2.57 11.14
CA ARG A 266 -4.48 -2.07 10.35
C ARG A 266 -4.03 -1.26 9.12
N TRP A 267 -2.78 -0.88 9.06
CA TRP A 267 -2.12 -0.17 7.96
C TRP A 267 -1.26 -1.12 7.15
N HIS A 268 -1.42 -1.11 5.83
CA HIS A 268 -0.67 -1.96 4.90
C HIS A 268 -0.52 -3.41 5.40
N MET A 269 -1.68 -4.00 5.72
CA MET A 269 -1.78 -5.27 6.44
C MET A 269 -1.03 -6.40 5.73
N THR A 270 -1.08 -6.42 4.39
CA THR A 270 -0.45 -7.48 3.60
C THR A 270 1.09 -7.41 3.65
N LEU A 271 1.67 -6.19 3.69
CA LEU A 271 3.11 -6.01 3.91
C LEU A 271 3.51 -6.46 5.32
N GLY A 272 2.76 -6.03 6.34
CA GLY A 272 2.99 -6.44 7.72
C GLY A 272 2.92 -7.97 7.90
N GLN A 273 1.95 -8.62 7.27
CA GLN A 273 1.82 -10.09 7.27
C GLN A 273 2.99 -10.75 6.53
N TRP A 274 3.45 -10.17 5.42
CA TRP A 274 4.60 -10.67 4.67
C TRP A 274 5.87 -10.65 5.53
N PHE A 275 6.22 -9.51 6.13
CA PHE A 275 7.38 -9.41 7.04
C PHE A 275 7.24 -10.32 8.26
N CYS A 276 6.03 -10.43 8.81
CA CYS A 276 5.79 -11.34 9.94
C CYS A 276 6.10 -12.80 9.56
N ARG A 277 5.60 -13.28 8.42
CA ARG A 277 5.70 -14.68 7.99
C ARG A 277 7.09 -15.07 7.49
N TYR A 278 7.72 -14.18 6.74
CA TYR A 278 8.97 -14.50 6.03
C TYR A 278 10.24 -13.96 6.70
N VAL A 279 10.10 -13.04 7.66
CA VAL A 279 11.24 -12.47 8.41
C VAL A 279 11.09 -12.70 9.92
N TYR A 280 10.05 -12.16 10.55
CA TYR A 280 9.92 -12.16 12.00
C TYR A 280 9.82 -13.56 12.61
N ILE A 281 8.93 -14.42 12.07
CA ILE A 281 8.75 -15.80 12.56
C ILE A 281 10.02 -16.64 12.34
N PRO A 282 10.69 -16.63 11.17
CA PRO A 282 11.95 -17.36 10.97
C PRO A 282 13.09 -16.93 11.91
N LEU A 283 13.12 -15.66 12.34
CA LEU A 283 14.09 -15.17 13.32
C LEU A 283 13.80 -15.62 14.78
N GLY A 284 12.73 -16.39 14.98
CA GLY A 284 12.27 -16.89 16.29
C GLY A 284 11.04 -16.18 16.85
N GLY A 285 10.55 -15.11 16.20
CA GLY A 285 9.36 -14.38 16.62
C GLY A 285 9.48 -13.82 18.04
N SER A 286 8.45 -14.06 18.87
CA SER A 286 8.39 -13.65 20.28
C SER A 286 8.63 -14.79 21.28
N ARG A 287 9.08 -15.98 20.80
CA ARG A 287 9.17 -17.19 21.64
C ARG A 287 10.52 -17.36 22.32
N GLN A 288 11.55 -16.61 21.91
CA GLN A 288 12.93 -16.75 22.37
C GLN A 288 13.35 -15.66 23.36
N GLY A 289 12.42 -15.17 24.18
CA GLY A 289 12.66 -14.15 25.19
C GLY A 289 12.50 -12.71 24.70
N GLU A 290 12.62 -11.77 25.63
CA GLU A 290 12.31 -10.35 25.40
C GLU A 290 13.34 -9.66 24.50
N LEU A 291 14.62 -9.81 24.81
CA LEU A 291 15.71 -9.18 24.04
C LEU A 291 15.71 -9.66 22.60
N ARG A 292 15.50 -10.95 22.37
CA ARG A 292 15.38 -11.50 21.01
C ARG A 292 14.17 -10.93 20.27
N THR A 293 13.05 -10.75 20.97
CA THR A 293 11.85 -10.13 20.40
C THR A 293 12.12 -8.68 19.97
N ILE A 294 12.77 -7.89 20.82
CA ILE A 294 13.14 -6.50 20.53
C ILE A 294 14.07 -6.43 19.32
N PHE A 295 15.08 -7.30 19.26
CA PHE A 295 15.98 -7.40 18.11
C PHE A 295 15.26 -7.81 16.82
N ASN A 296 14.39 -8.82 16.88
CA ASN A 296 13.61 -9.26 15.72
C ASN A 296 12.69 -8.13 15.18
N LEU A 297 12.11 -7.34 16.07
CA LEU A 297 11.32 -6.15 15.69
C LEU A 297 12.22 -5.09 15.06
N LEU A 298 13.42 -4.84 15.57
CA LEU A 298 14.38 -3.91 14.97
C LEU A 298 14.71 -4.34 13.54
N VAL A 299 15.05 -5.60 13.33
CA VAL A 299 15.35 -6.13 11.99
C VAL A 299 14.19 -5.90 11.04
N VAL A 300 12.95 -6.20 11.46
CA VAL A 300 11.75 -6.00 10.61
C VAL A 300 11.57 -4.53 10.27
N TRP A 301 11.71 -3.61 11.23
CA TRP A 301 11.51 -2.18 10.98
C TRP A 301 12.61 -1.57 10.12
N MET A 302 13.86 -2.00 10.30
CA MET A 302 14.98 -1.55 9.45
C MET A 302 14.84 -2.07 8.01
N LEU A 303 14.43 -3.32 7.82
CA LEU A 303 14.13 -3.87 6.50
C LEU A 303 12.92 -3.18 5.85
N THR A 304 11.90 -2.82 6.64
CA THR A 304 10.74 -2.06 6.15
C THR A 304 11.16 -0.65 5.73
N ALA A 305 12.00 0.02 6.51
CA ALA A 305 12.57 1.33 6.19
C ALA A 305 13.36 1.26 4.87
N PHE A 306 14.28 0.31 4.77
CA PHE A 306 15.10 0.10 3.58
C PHE A 306 14.26 -0.24 2.34
N TRP A 307 13.16 -1.02 2.51
CA TRP A 307 12.25 -1.31 1.42
C TRP A 307 11.55 -0.06 0.88
N HIS A 308 11.28 0.93 1.71
CA HIS A 308 10.75 2.23 1.27
C HIS A 308 11.81 3.08 0.56
N GLY A 309 13.07 3.00 0.96
CA GLY A 309 14.20 3.70 0.34
C GLY A 309 15.46 3.63 1.19
N ALA A 310 16.63 3.93 0.57
CA ALA A 310 17.92 3.96 1.26
C ALA A 310 18.18 5.29 2.00
N GLY A 311 17.29 6.27 1.91
CA GLY A 311 17.42 7.55 2.58
C GLY A 311 17.36 7.43 4.10
N TRP A 312 18.19 8.21 4.80
CA TRP A 312 18.25 8.24 6.26
C TRP A 312 16.91 8.60 6.91
N ASN A 313 16.09 9.39 6.24
CA ASN A 313 14.73 9.74 6.66
C ASN A 313 13.86 8.49 6.90
N PHE A 314 13.96 7.46 6.04
CA PHE A 314 13.23 6.20 6.23
C PHE A 314 13.76 5.42 7.42
N PHE A 315 15.09 5.42 7.67
CA PHE A 315 15.65 4.78 8.86
C PHE A 315 15.26 5.52 10.15
N CYS A 316 15.19 6.85 10.13
CA CYS A 316 14.64 7.64 11.24
C CYS A 316 13.17 7.28 11.49
N TRP A 317 12.35 7.18 10.43
CA TRP A 317 10.97 6.74 10.52
C TRP A 317 10.82 5.34 11.12
N GLY A 318 11.54 4.36 10.59
CA GLY A 318 11.51 2.99 11.09
C GLY A 318 12.02 2.84 12.51
N GLY A 319 13.09 3.58 12.86
CA GLY A 319 13.67 3.62 14.21
C GLY A 319 12.72 4.22 15.23
N LEU A 320 12.08 5.36 14.92
CA LEU A 320 11.05 5.98 15.75
C LEU A 320 9.90 5.01 16.05
N LEU A 321 9.38 4.34 15.02
CA LEU A 321 8.28 3.40 15.19
C LEU A 321 8.69 2.15 15.97
N TRP A 322 9.90 1.65 15.76
CA TRP A 322 10.45 0.56 16.57
C TRP A 322 10.54 0.95 18.05
N ILE A 323 11.08 2.14 18.35
CA ILE A 323 11.17 2.66 19.73
C ILE A 323 9.76 2.74 20.35
N CYS A 324 8.80 3.34 19.64
CA CYS A 324 7.42 3.43 20.12
C CYS A 324 6.83 2.06 20.44
N ILE A 325 6.99 1.06 19.56
CA ILE A 325 6.45 -0.29 19.74
C ILE A 325 7.13 -1.01 20.94
N VAL A 326 8.44 -0.81 21.13
CA VAL A 326 9.15 -1.37 22.29
C VAL A 326 8.66 -0.72 23.57
N LEU A 327 8.52 0.60 23.62
CA LEU A 327 7.98 1.33 24.78
C LEU A 327 6.53 0.90 25.09
N GLU A 328 5.65 0.83 24.06
CA GLU A 328 4.28 0.34 24.22
C GLU A 328 4.23 -1.08 24.81
N ARG A 329 5.16 -1.93 24.39
CA ARG A 329 5.25 -3.30 24.91
C ARG A 329 5.61 -3.32 26.40
N GLN A 330 6.49 -2.43 26.87
CA GLN A 330 6.84 -2.31 28.27
C GLN A 330 5.72 -1.68 29.10
N LEU A 331 5.18 -0.53 28.60
CA LEU A 331 4.08 0.18 29.26
C LEU A 331 2.79 -0.64 29.30
N GLY A 332 2.53 -1.47 28.27
CA GLY A 332 1.37 -2.36 28.22
C GLY A 332 1.33 -3.43 29.31
N ARG A 333 2.42 -3.61 30.07
CA ARG A 333 2.45 -4.46 31.29
C ARG A 333 1.82 -3.77 32.50
N LEU A 334 1.66 -2.44 32.44
CA LEU A 334 1.09 -1.64 33.53
C LEU A 334 -0.44 -1.65 33.45
N LYS A 335 -1.11 -2.21 34.47
CA LYS A 335 -2.57 -2.41 34.49
C LYS A 335 -3.37 -1.11 34.32
N PHE A 336 -2.84 0.05 34.76
CA PHE A 336 -3.54 1.33 34.67
C PHE A 336 -3.66 1.85 33.22
N VAL A 337 -2.69 1.51 32.34
CA VAL A 337 -2.71 1.92 30.92
C VAL A 337 -3.94 1.35 30.19
N HIS A 338 -4.37 0.15 30.56
CA HIS A 338 -5.54 -0.48 29.94
C HIS A 338 -6.87 0.23 30.27
N LYS A 339 -6.92 1.01 31.38
CA LYS A 339 -8.11 1.75 31.81
C LYS A 339 -8.28 3.08 31.04
N MET A 340 -7.22 3.58 30.40
CA MET A 340 -7.25 4.84 29.67
C MET A 340 -7.99 4.65 28.31
N LYS A 341 -9.11 5.40 28.12
CA LYS A 341 -9.91 5.30 26.88
C LYS A 341 -9.49 6.32 25.83
N VAL A 342 -9.18 7.55 26.20
CA VAL A 342 -8.94 8.69 25.31
C VAL A 342 -7.44 8.89 25.05
N LEU A 343 -6.62 8.84 26.10
CA LEU A 343 -5.17 9.10 26.00
C LEU A 343 -4.44 8.28 24.92
N PRO A 344 -4.75 6.97 24.69
CA PRO A 344 -4.13 6.22 23.60
C PRO A 344 -4.43 6.78 22.20
N HIS A 345 -5.59 7.38 21.99
CA HIS A 345 -5.93 8.00 20.70
C HIS A 345 -5.17 9.34 20.54
N ILE A 346 -5.06 10.15 21.60
CA ILE A 346 -4.26 11.37 21.57
C ILE A 346 -2.80 11.03 21.27
N TYR A 347 -2.23 10.05 21.97
CA TYR A 347 -0.88 9.55 21.72
C TYR A 347 -0.68 9.15 20.27
N LEU A 348 -1.62 8.38 19.71
CA LEU A 348 -1.53 7.94 18.32
C LEU A 348 -1.55 9.12 17.33
N TRP A 349 -2.45 10.08 17.56
CA TRP A 349 -2.57 11.28 16.71
C TRP A 349 -1.42 12.28 16.87
N LEU A 350 -0.59 12.14 17.90
CA LEU A 350 0.68 12.85 18.01
C LEU A 350 1.80 12.09 17.29
N VAL A 351 1.95 10.80 17.57
CA VAL A 351 3.09 10.01 17.06
C VAL A 351 3.00 9.73 15.57
N ILE A 352 1.82 9.36 15.05
CA ILE A 352 1.69 8.96 13.65
C ILE A 352 1.93 10.14 12.68
N PRO A 353 1.32 11.34 12.85
CA PRO A 353 1.65 12.48 11.99
C PRO A 353 3.13 12.88 12.05
N MET A 354 3.75 12.88 13.25
CA MET A 354 5.19 13.13 13.37
C MET A 354 6.01 12.08 12.60
N SER A 355 5.65 10.80 12.72
CA SER A 355 6.34 9.73 12.01
C SER A 355 6.22 9.89 10.48
N TRP A 356 5.08 10.36 9.99
CA TRP A 356 4.89 10.66 8.57
C TRP A 356 5.75 11.81 8.07
N MET A 357 6.12 12.77 8.93
CA MET A 357 7.07 13.83 8.55
C MET A 357 8.47 13.26 8.32
N CYS A 358 8.92 12.32 9.18
CA CYS A 358 10.16 11.58 8.91
C CYS A 358 10.10 10.81 7.58
N PHE A 359 8.93 10.36 7.17
CA PHE A 359 8.76 9.67 5.89
C PHE A 359 8.73 10.63 4.68
N ALA A 360 8.06 11.78 4.82
CA ALA A 360 7.81 12.73 3.75
C ALA A 360 9.00 13.63 3.40
N ILE A 361 9.80 14.01 4.41
CA ILE A 361 10.87 14.98 4.27
C ILE A 361 12.20 14.23 4.16
N THR A 362 12.78 14.23 2.95
CA THR A 362 14.01 13.48 2.66
C THR A 362 15.28 14.17 3.14
N ASP A 363 15.29 15.50 3.17
CA ASP A 363 16.41 16.30 3.71
C ASP A 363 16.33 16.34 5.24
N LEU A 364 17.35 15.83 5.92
CA LEU A 364 17.39 15.75 7.38
C LEU A 364 17.46 17.11 8.06
N SER A 365 18.06 18.11 7.42
CA SER A 365 18.11 19.48 7.97
C SER A 365 16.73 20.12 7.95
N GLN A 366 15.99 19.97 6.87
CA GLN A 366 14.62 20.41 6.73
C GLN A 366 13.66 19.63 7.64
N LEU A 367 13.90 18.31 7.81
CA LEU A 367 13.17 17.51 8.77
C LEU A 367 13.36 18.01 10.20
N GLN A 368 14.59 18.35 10.59
CA GLN A 368 14.86 18.91 11.91
C GLN A 368 14.09 20.22 12.10
N VAL A 369 14.17 21.16 11.15
CA VAL A 369 13.41 22.44 11.19
C VAL A 369 11.92 22.17 11.40
N TYR A 370 11.34 21.22 10.64
CA TYR A 370 9.92 20.91 10.74
C TYR A 370 9.54 20.32 12.11
N LEU A 371 10.35 19.37 12.62
CA LEU A 371 10.12 18.77 13.93
C LEU A 371 10.30 19.77 15.07
N ASP A 372 11.27 20.68 14.97
CA ASP A 372 11.45 21.77 15.94
C ASP A 372 10.22 22.69 15.98
N LYS A 373 9.62 22.99 14.82
CA LYS A 373 8.34 23.71 14.75
C LYS A 373 7.20 22.92 15.41
N MET A 374 7.07 21.64 15.13
CA MET A 374 6.01 20.79 15.73
C MET A 374 6.15 20.71 17.25
N LEU A 375 7.40 20.62 17.77
CA LEU A 375 7.69 20.49 19.19
C LEU A 375 7.81 21.81 19.94
N TRP A 376 7.57 22.95 19.28
CA TRP A 376 7.67 24.28 19.87
C TRP A 376 9.09 24.63 20.38
N LEU A 377 10.11 24.09 19.76
CA LEU A 377 11.50 24.27 20.17
C LEU A 377 12.17 25.50 19.56
N VAL A 378 11.51 26.17 18.61
CA VAL A 378 12.02 27.39 17.97
C VAL A 378 11.52 28.61 18.76
N PRO A 379 12.42 29.34 19.48
CA PRO A 379 12.03 30.59 20.14
C PRO A 379 11.72 31.67 19.09
N GLY A 380 10.66 32.44 19.30
CA GLY A 380 10.52 33.73 18.64
C GLY A 380 9.79 33.74 17.30
N PHE A 381 8.83 32.83 17.07
CA PHE A 381 7.83 33.09 16.02
C PHE A 381 6.95 34.27 16.48
N SER A 382 7.33 35.48 16.05
CA SER A 382 6.60 36.74 16.36
C SER A 382 5.36 36.97 15.48
N GLY A 383 5.11 36.10 14.50
CA GLY A 383 3.92 36.10 13.66
C GLY A 383 2.73 35.48 14.41
N GLY A 384 1.57 36.10 14.30
CA GLY A 384 0.33 35.52 14.80
C GLY A 384 0.01 34.20 14.13
N TYR A 385 -0.97 33.44 14.66
CA TYR A 385 -1.43 32.17 14.08
C TYR A 385 -2.36 32.34 12.86
N GLU A 386 -2.22 33.47 12.14
CA GLU A 386 -3.07 33.84 11.00
C GLU A 386 -2.96 32.82 9.85
N ASP A 387 -1.76 32.26 9.63
CA ASP A 387 -1.50 31.20 8.66
C ASP A 387 -2.31 29.93 8.95
N ALA A 388 -2.36 29.54 10.21
CA ALA A 388 -3.13 28.37 10.67
C ALA A 388 -4.65 28.65 10.58
N TRP A 389 -5.10 29.84 10.91
CA TRP A 389 -6.51 30.22 10.77
C TRP A 389 -6.96 30.24 9.32
N LYS A 390 -6.14 30.78 8.43
CA LYS A 390 -6.38 30.77 6.99
C LYS A 390 -6.47 29.31 6.48
N ALA A 391 -5.53 28.45 6.84
CA ALA A 391 -5.56 27.04 6.48
C ALA A 391 -6.81 26.34 7.04
N LEU A 392 -7.17 26.59 8.31
CA LEU A 392 -8.34 25.99 8.93
C LEU A 392 -9.65 26.46 8.28
N SER A 393 -9.76 27.75 7.92
CA SER A 393 -10.94 28.28 7.21
C SER A 393 -11.09 27.66 5.82
N THR A 394 -9.99 27.40 5.12
CA THR A 394 -9.99 26.84 3.76
C THR A 394 -10.17 25.32 3.76
N TYR A 395 -9.43 24.61 4.61
CA TYR A 395 -9.34 23.12 4.57
C TYR A 395 -10.06 22.45 5.73
N GLY A 396 -10.53 23.17 6.76
CA GLY A 396 -11.10 22.59 7.97
C GLY A 396 -12.32 21.71 7.73
N GLY A 397 -13.22 22.11 6.83
CA GLY A 397 -14.36 21.27 6.42
C GLY A 397 -13.93 19.97 5.78
N LEU A 398 -12.91 20.01 4.91
CA LEU A 398 -12.36 18.83 4.25
C LEU A 398 -11.63 17.90 5.25
N LEU A 399 -10.84 18.48 6.18
CA LEU A 399 -10.18 17.72 7.25
C LEU A 399 -11.21 17.04 8.16
N LEU A 400 -12.31 17.70 8.48
CA LEU A 400 -13.41 17.11 9.25
C LEU A 400 -14.05 15.94 8.53
N VAL A 401 -14.39 16.09 7.23
CA VAL A 401 -14.96 15.00 6.42
C VAL A 401 -13.98 13.83 6.32
N SER A 402 -12.70 14.11 6.10
CA SER A 402 -11.62 13.11 6.06
C SER A 402 -11.48 12.39 7.40
N GLY A 403 -11.54 13.11 8.52
CA GLY A 403 -11.54 12.54 9.87
C GLY A 403 -12.73 11.62 10.11
N LEU A 404 -13.94 12.02 9.71
CA LEU A 404 -15.15 11.19 9.78
C LEU A 404 -15.03 9.93 8.92
N ALA A 405 -14.41 10.03 7.73
CA ALA A 405 -14.17 8.89 6.85
C ALA A 405 -13.16 7.87 7.43
N CYS A 406 -12.28 8.29 8.34
CA CYS A 406 -11.42 7.38 9.10
C CYS A 406 -12.18 6.55 10.17
N THR A 407 -13.42 6.93 10.51
CA THR A 407 -14.25 6.28 11.54
C THR A 407 -15.14 5.18 10.95
N PRO A 408 -15.73 4.31 11.79
CA PRO A 408 -16.68 3.29 11.33
C PRO A 408 -18.06 3.85 10.92
N VAL A 409 -18.33 5.14 11.12
CA VAL A 409 -19.67 5.71 10.93
C VAL A 409 -20.09 5.63 9.46
N ILE A 410 -19.24 6.14 8.55
CA ILE A 410 -19.56 6.14 7.12
C ILE A 410 -19.67 4.72 6.57
N GLU A 411 -18.75 3.82 6.96
CA GLU A 411 -18.77 2.43 6.53
C GLU A 411 -20.03 1.69 7.00
N LYS A 412 -20.44 1.86 8.28
CA LYS A 412 -21.68 1.27 8.79
C LYS A 412 -22.92 1.79 8.07
N LEU A 413 -22.95 3.10 7.83
CA LEU A 413 -24.05 3.73 7.10
C LEU A 413 -24.12 3.21 5.66
N TYR A 414 -22.98 3.13 4.99
CA TYR A 414 -22.86 2.58 3.64
C TYR A 414 -23.35 1.13 3.59
N HIS A 415 -22.85 0.23 4.44
CA HIS A 415 -23.26 -1.17 4.44
C HIS A 415 -24.74 -1.38 4.71
N LYS A 416 -25.36 -0.49 5.50
CA LYS A 416 -26.81 -0.55 5.76
C LYS A 416 -27.64 -0.24 4.50
N TRP A 417 -27.11 0.60 3.59
CA TRP A 417 -27.91 1.15 2.49
C TRP A 417 -27.36 0.82 1.09
N GLN A 418 -26.19 0.15 0.97
CA GLN A 418 -25.44 -0.05 -0.28
C GLN A 418 -26.23 -0.69 -1.43
N ASP A 419 -27.26 -1.49 -1.11
CA ASP A 419 -28.08 -2.18 -2.12
C ASP A 419 -29.35 -1.41 -2.49
N LYS A 420 -29.62 -0.28 -1.83
CA LYS A 420 -30.75 0.58 -2.13
C LYS A 420 -30.49 1.44 -3.36
N LEU A 421 -31.52 1.60 -4.21
CA LEU A 421 -31.42 2.38 -5.45
C LEU A 421 -30.85 3.81 -5.27
N PRO A 422 -31.23 4.59 -4.24
CA PRO A 422 -30.66 5.93 -4.05
C PRO A 422 -29.14 5.92 -3.87
N VAL A 423 -28.59 4.91 -3.18
CA VAL A 423 -27.14 4.80 -2.98
C VAL A 423 -26.44 4.39 -4.28
N LYS A 424 -27.03 3.52 -5.09
CA LYS A 424 -26.51 3.17 -6.42
C LYS A 424 -26.46 4.39 -7.35
N VAL A 425 -27.53 5.21 -7.35
CA VAL A 425 -27.58 6.47 -8.12
C VAL A 425 -26.51 7.45 -7.61
N LEU A 426 -26.37 7.60 -6.28
CA LEU A 426 -25.36 8.44 -5.68
C LEU A 426 -23.95 8.00 -6.08
N LEU A 427 -23.64 6.70 -6.04
CA LEU A 427 -22.35 6.17 -6.47
C LEU A 427 -22.09 6.43 -7.97
N SER A 428 -23.11 6.28 -8.82
CA SER A 428 -22.98 6.63 -10.24
C SER A 428 -22.68 8.12 -10.43
N GLY A 429 -23.39 9.00 -9.73
CA GLY A 429 -23.11 10.44 -9.74
C GLY A 429 -21.70 10.75 -9.21
N LEU A 430 -21.27 10.07 -8.17
CA LEU A 430 -19.93 10.21 -7.58
C LEU A 430 -18.84 9.80 -8.58
N PHE A 431 -19.05 8.71 -9.33
CA PHE A 431 -18.13 8.28 -10.38
C PHE A 431 -17.95 9.36 -11.44
N TRP A 432 -19.07 9.89 -12.00
CA TRP A 432 -19.01 10.93 -13.02
C TRP A 432 -18.45 12.25 -12.49
N TYR A 433 -18.70 12.58 -11.22
CA TYR A 433 -18.09 13.74 -10.57
C TYR A 433 -16.57 13.57 -10.45
N CYS A 434 -16.08 12.37 -10.11
CA CYS A 434 -14.63 12.10 -10.11
C CYS A 434 -14.03 12.22 -11.50
N ILE A 435 -14.71 11.70 -12.56
CA ILE A 435 -14.28 11.87 -13.96
C ILE A 435 -14.18 13.36 -14.32
N TRP A 436 -15.21 14.12 -14.00
CA TRP A 436 -15.22 15.56 -14.27
C TRP A 436 -14.06 16.28 -13.57
N ARG A 437 -13.78 15.95 -12.32
CA ARG A 437 -12.63 16.51 -11.58
C ARG A 437 -11.30 16.16 -12.24
N LEU A 438 -11.10 14.92 -12.66
CA LEU A 438 -9.88 14.46 -13.33
C LEU A 438 -9.69 15.15 -14.70
N LEU A 439 -10.76 15.50 -15.39
CA LEU A 439 -10.69 16.26 -16.65
C LEU A 439 -10.26 17.71 -16.42
N LEU A 440 -10.68 18.33 -15.32
CA LEU A 440 -10.35 19.73 -15.02
C LEU A 440 -8.93 19.89 -14.48
N GLU A 441 -8.48 18.99 -13.62
CA GLU A 441 -7.24 19.16 -12.82
C GLU A 441 -6.09 18.32 -13.32
N GLY A 442 -6.38 17.46 -14.30
CA GLY A 442 -5.41 16.47 -14.75
C GLY A 442 -5.29 15.29 -13.77
N ASN A 443 -4.46 14.33 -14.18
CA ASN A 443 -4.24 13.12 -13.41
C ASN A 443 -3.07 13.34 -12.44
N ASN A 444 -3.35 13.28 -11.14
CA ASN A 444 -2.32 13.29 -10.11
C ASN A 444 -1.89 11.83 -9.83
N PRO A 445 -0.60 11.46 -10.07
CA PRO A 445 -0.14 10.12 -9.81
C PRO A 445 -0.28 9.78 -8.31
N PHE A 446 -0.46 8.49 -8.01
CA PHE A 446 -0.51 8.06 -6.62
C PHE A 446 0.82 8.35 -5.93
N LYS A 447 0.81 9.05 -4.82
CA LYS A 447 2.03 9.40 -4.05
C LYS A 447 2.82 8.18 -3.61
N TYR A 448 2.13 7.09 -3.32
CA TYR A 448 2.78 5.84 -2.92
C TYR A 448 3.65 5.21 -4.02
N PHE A 449 3.59 5.68 -5.26
CA PHE A 449 4.49 5.25 -6.35
C PHE A 449 5.81 6.02 -6.37
N SER A 450 5.87 7.12 -5.64
CA SER A 450 7.05 7.99 -5.62
C SER A 450 8.12 7.55 -4.62
N PHE A 451 7.87 6.44 -3.88
CA PHE A 451 8.76 5.92 -2.84
C PHE A 451 9.39 4.59 -3.21
#